data_00b3414a2cd87e7f8a2b3ff6e34b59b3
#
_entry.id   00b3414a2cd87e7f8a2b3ff6e34b59b3
#
_cell.length_a   1.000
_cell.length_b   1.000
_cell.length_c   1.000
_cell.angle_alpha   90.00
_cell.angle_beta   90.00
_cell.angle_gamma   90.00
#
_symmetry.space_group_name_H-M   'P 1'
#
loop_
_entity.id
_entity.type
_entity.pdbx_description
1 polymer ?
#
loop_
_entity_poly.entity_id
_entity_poly.type
_entity_poly.pdbx_seq_one_letter_code
_entity_poly.pdbx_strand_id
1 'polypeptide(L)'
;MPIGKSAHPAGALSRRALLIVAGLWPATALAQKQAKPTPRPPQPAISAARSIMAGAPLSVFLSNAPQGARLAIARPDDPADKAIVVLQPKNTVPSLQTPGTVGAYELRLTVEKDGQPQILLRQPLATSEPSATLAAPERVGRNQALPVRGIGPNGEQDRVMLVKPDSPPDTDGPRFFPAENVEATLEAPDQPGVYELRYVMHAPLAEHRILARRTVRVE
;
A
#
# COMPACT_ATOMS: atom_id res chain seq x y z
N MET A 1 -1.78 -67.31 -21.99
CA MET A 1 -0.91 -68.45 -22.36
C MET A 1 0.46 -67.94 -22.74
N PRO A 2 1.52 -68.59 -22.41
CA PRO A 2 1.90 -69.28 -21.16
C PRO A 2 3.17 -68.65 -20.56
N ILE A 3 3.37 -68.59 -19.27
CA ILE A 3 4.11 -69.51 -18.39
C ILE A 3 5.58 -69.80 -18.83
N GLY A 4 6.49 -69.39 -17.99
CA GLY A 4 7.89 -69.79 -18.00
C GLY A 4 8.54 -69.62 -16.65
N LYS A 5 8.49 -70.69 -15.85
CA LYS A 5 9.20 -70.95 -14.58
C LYS A 5 10.64 -71.29 -14.81
N SER A 6 11.49 -71.08 -13.82
CA SER A 6 12.48 -71.91 -13.17
C SER A 6 13.82 -71.21 -12.99
N ALA A 7 14.64 -71.35 -12.02
CA ALA A 7 14.78 -72.21 -10.85
C ALA A 7 16.14 -71.81 -10.24
N HIS A 8 16.25 -71.86 -8.93
CA HIS A 8 17.51 -71.75 -8.19
C HIS A 8 18.43 -72.95 -8.49
N PRO A 9 19.77 -72.83 -8.22
CA PRO A 9 20.26 -73.65 -7.13
C PRO A 9 21.21 -72.89 -6.15
N ALA A 10 21.20 -73.46 -4.97
CA ALA A 10 22.04 -73.21 -3.84
C ALA A 10 23.48 -73.70 -4.05
N GLY A 11 24.44 -73.07 -3.39
CA GLY A 11 25.83 -73.50 -3.38
C GLY A 11 26.66 -72.91 -2.25
N ALA A 12 26.72 -73.64 -1.15
CA ALA A 12 27.87 -73.96 -0.30
C ALA A 12 28.61 -72.83 0.47
N LEU A 13 28.57 -73.02 1.77
CA LEU A 13 29.38 -72.42 2.85
C LEU A 13 30.90 -72.58 2.61
N SER A 14 31.66 -71.53 2.88
CA SER A 14 33.08 -71.68 3.28
C SER A 14 33.36 -70.72 4.45
N ARG A 15 33.57 -71.33 5.62
CA ARG A 15 34.04 -70.64 6.85
C ARG A 15 35.53 -70.34 6.66
N ARG A 16 35.93 -69.10 6.63
CA ARG A 16 37.29 -68.69 6.92
C ARG A 16 37.21 -67.59 8.05
N ALA A 17 37.74 -68.05 9.18
CA ALA A 17 37.98 -67.16 10.32
C ALA A 17 39.06 -66.16 9.94
N LEU A 18 38.72 -64.87 10.10
CA LEU A 18 39.68 -63.79 10.02
C LEU A 18 39.75 -63.11 11.39
N LEU A 19 40.92 -63.13 11.97
CA LEU A 19 41.33 -62.54 13.20
C LEU A 19 41.14 -60.99 13.10
N ILE A 20 40.30 -60.45 13.93
CA ILE A 20 40.13 -58.94 14.09
C ILE A 20 41.19 -58.49 15.07
N VAL A 21 42.24 -57.82 14.57
CA VAL A 21 43.16 -57.04 15.38
C VAL A 21 42.47 -55.73 15.67
N ALA A 22 42.02 -55.54 16.91
CA ALA A 22 41.46 -54.30 17.40
C ALA A 22 42.59 -53.26 17.58
N GLY A 23 42.81 -52.43 16.58
CA GLY A 23 43.63 -51.24 16.69
C GLY A 23 42.83 -50.14 17.37
N LEU A 24 43.18 -49.84 18.63
CA LEU A 24 42.73 -48.64 19.36
C LEU A 24 43.39 -47.41 18.74
N TRP A 25 42.63 -46.73 17.85
CA TRP A 25 42.98 -45.35 17.46
C TRP A 25 42.37 -44.39 18.45
N PRO A 26 43.15 -43.48 19.05
CA PRO A 26 42.59 -42.39 19.87
C PRO A 26 41.85 -41.44 18.95
N ALA A 27 40.53 -41.38 19.09
CA ALA A 27 39.70 -40.34 18.49
C ALA A 27 39.99 -39.00 19.11
N THR A 28 40.97 -38.27 18.54
CA THR A 28 41.09 -36.84 18.83
C THR A 28 39.87 -36.13 18.28
N ALA A 29 38.88 -35.95 19.13
CA ALA A 29 37.72 -35.07 18.83
C ALA A 29 38.28 -33.62 18.69
N LEU A 30 38.50 -33.21 17.44
CA LEU A 30 38.66 -31.83 17.10
C LEU A 30 37.31 -31.14 17.38
N ALA A 31 37.18 -30.53 18.57
CA ALA A 31 36.09 -29.64 18.90
C ALA A 31 36.13 -28.49 17.89
N GLN A 32 35.36 -28.61 16.80
CA GLN A 32 35.09 -27.50 15.91
C GLN A 32 34.37 -26.44 16.74
N LYS A 33 35.11 -25.39 17.13
CA LYS A 33 34.58 -24.19 17.74
C LYS A 33 33.58 -23.60 16.74
N GLN A 34 32.29 -23.91 16.91
CA GLN A 34 31.24 -23.28 16.12
C GLN A 34 31.39 -21.77 16.26
N ALA A 35 31.84 -21.13 15.20
CA ALA A 35 31.89 -19.69 15.14
C ALA A 35 30.47 -19.16 15.36
N LYS A 36 30.29 -18.38 16.45
CA LYS A 36 29.03 -17.72 16.76
C LYS A 36 28.58 -16.94 15.50
N PRO A 37 27.35 -17.14 14.97
CA PRO A 37 26.93 -16.42 13.77
C PRO A 37 27.10 -14.92 13.99
N THR A 38 27.87 -14.27 13.15
CA THR A 38 27.99 -12.81 13.17
C THR A 38 26.59 -12.23 12.93
N PRO A 39 26.06 -11.34 13.81
CA PRO A 39 24.74 -10.74 13.59
C PRO A 39 24.72 -10.07 12.22
N ARG A 40 23.83 -10.52 11.34
CA ARG A 40 23.63 -9.86 10.05
C ARG A 40 23.10 -8.46 10.32
N PRO A 41 23.65 -7.43 9.67
CA PRO A 41 23.11 -6.07 9.82
C PRO A 41 21.61 -6.05 9.55
N PRO A 42 20.82 -5.29 10.32
CA PRO A 42 19.39 -5.20 10.11
C PRO A 42 19.11 -4.71 8.68
N GLN A 43 18.31 -5.48 7.93
CA GLN A 43 17.96 -5.13 6.56
C GLN A 43 16.77 -4.17 6.55
N PRO A 44 16.69 -3.24 5.58
CA PRO A 44 15.54 -2.38 5.43
C PRO A 44 14.29 -3.22 5.13
N ALA A 45 13.13 -2.79 5.65
CA ALA A 45 11.85 -3.43 5.35
C ALA A 45 10.76 -2.38 5.21
N ILE A 46 9.80 -2.65 4.31
CA ILE A 46 8.55 -1.92 4.15
C ILE A 46 7.38 -2.89 4.28
N SER A 47 6.28 -2.42 4.88
CA SER A 47 5.03 -3.17 4.95
C SER A 47 3.86 -2.19 4.87
N ALA A 48 2.95 -2.43 3.93
CA ALA A 48 1.74 -1.65 3.70
C ALA A 48 0.61 -2.53 3.19
N ALA A 49 -0.61 -2.01 3.15
CA ALA A 49 -1.71 -2.68 2.47
C ALA A 49 -1.35 -2.93 0.98
N ARG A 50 -1.68 -4.12 0.47
CA ARG A 50 -1.44 -4.48 -0.94
C ARG A 50 -2.58 -4.07 -1.86
N SER A 51 -3.72 -3.71 -1.29
CA SER A 51 -4.89 -3.20 -1.99
C SER A 51 -5.54 -2.11 -1.16
N ILE A 52 -5.92 -1.01 -1.81
CA ILE A 52 -6.52 0.16 -1.17
C ILE A 52 -7.40 0.89 -2.19
N MET A 53 -8.37 1.67 -1.73
CA MET A 53 -9.15 2.56 -2.60
C MET A 53 -8.24 3.60 -3.25
N ALA A 54 -8.40 3.84 -4.54
CA ALA A 54 -7.68 4.89 -5.27
C ALA A 54 -7.89 6.27 -4.62
N GLY A 55 -6.83 7.06 -4.50
CA GLY A 55 -6.84 8.36 -3.84
C GLY A 55 -6.74 8.32 -2.31
N ALA A 56 -6.87 7.15 -1.67
CA ALA A 56 -6.78 7.05 -0.21
C ALA A 56 -5.32 7.13 0.29
N PRO A 57 -5.09 7.63 1.51
CA PRO A 57 -3.77 7.65 2.14
C PRO A 57 -3.33 6.24 2.52
N LEU A 58 -2.13 5.84 2.08
CA LEU A 58 -1.49 4.57 2.37
C LEU A 58 -0.46 4.74 3.49
N SER A 59 -0.73 4.16 4.66
CA SER A 59 0.26 4.07 5.74
C SER A 59 1.28 2.98 5.44
N VAL A 60 2.57 3.31 5.57
CA VAL A 60 3.69 2.40 5.31
C VAL A 60 4.51 2.22 6.58
N PHE A 61 4.59 0.99 7.08
CA PHE A 61 5.51 0.65 8.16
C PHE A 61 6.92 0.49 7.58
N LEU A 62 7.85 1.28 8.10
CA LEU A 62 9.22 1.36 7.63
C LEU A 62 10.18 1.01 8.75
N SER A 63 11.11 0.07 8.51
CA SER A 63 12.17 -0.26 9.46
C SER A 63 13.53 -0.31 8.78
N ASN A 64 14.57 0.08 9.54
CA ASN A 64 15.97 0.06 9.11
C ASN A 64 16.22 0.72 7.74
N ALA A 65 15.44 1.74 7.40
CA ALA A 65 15.63 2.47 6.16
C ALA A 65 16.98 3.22 6.21
N PRO A 66 17.79 3.16 5.13
CA PRO A 66 19.01 3.95 5.05
C PRO A 66 18.72 5.45 5.12
N GLN A 67 19.72 6.21 5.56
CA GLN A 67 19.65 7.66 5.52
C GLN A 67 19.42 8.15 4.07
N GLY A 68 18.55 9.11 3.89
CA GLY A 68 18.19 9.63 2.56
C GLY A 68 17.25 8.74 1.75
N ALA A 69 16.76 7.62 2.32
CA ALA A 69 15.78 6.78 1.64
C ALA A 69 14.49 7.54 1.35
N ARG A 70 13.86 7.22 0.22
CA ARG A 70 12.58 7.76 -0.21
C ARG A 70 11.58 6.61 -0.45
N LEU A 71 10.32 6.85 -0.12
CA LEU A 71 9.21 6.01 -0.54
C LEU A 71 8.64 6.57 -1.84
N ALA A 72 8.29 5.70 -2.77
CA ALA A 72 7.71 6.08 -4.03
C ALA A 72 6.58 5.13 -4.42
N ILE A 73 5.55 5.66 -5.10
CA ILE A 73 4.55 4.86 -5.80
C ILE A 73 4.77 5.08 -7.31
N ALA A 74 4.94 3.99 -8.03
CA ALA A 74 5.21 3.99 -9.47
C ALA A 74 4.41 2.90 -10.17
N ARG A 75 4.39 2.90 -11.51
CA ARG A 75 3.92 1.74 -12.28
C ARG A 75 4.97 0.63 -12.22
N PRO A 76 4.57 -0.66 -12.32
CA PRO A 76 5.52 -1.77 -12.21
C PRO A 76 6.69 -1.69 -13.18
N ASP A 77 6.43 -1.24 -14.42
CA ASP A 77 7.42 -1.18 -15.49
C ASP A 77 8.19 0.14 -15.57
N ASP A 78 7.86 1.11 -14.73
CA ASP A 78 8.57 2.40 -14.72
C ASP A 78 9.98 2.22 -14.14
N PRO A 79 11.01 2.90 -14.73
CA PRO A 79 12.37 2.87 -14.21
C PRO A 79 12.47 3.51 -12.80
N ALA A 80 13.64 3.41 -12.19
CA ALA A 80 13.84 3.81 -10.78
C ALA A 80 13.65 5.31 -10.53
N ASP A 81 13.94 6.12 -11.52
CA ASP A 81 13.84 7.59 -11.50
C ASP A 81 12.42 8.11 -11.80
N LYS A 82 11.52 7.24 -12.24
CA LYS A 82 10.14 7.61 -12.55
C LYS A 82 9.17 7.12 -11.48
N ALA A 83 8.46 8.07 -10.88
CA ALA A 83 7.45 7.79 -9.88
C ALA A 83 6.26 8.77 -10.00
N ILE A 84 5.08 8.31 -9.61
CA ILE A 84 3.85 9.12 -9.54
C ILE A 84 3.83 9.92 -8.25
N VAL A 85 4.25 9.30 -7.15
CA VAL A 85 4.33 9.90 -5.82
C VAL A 85 5.70 9.62 -5.24
N VAL A 86 6.32 10.62 -4.62
CA VAL A 86 7.59 10.47 -3.90
C VAL A 86 7.48 11.17 -2.55
N LEU A 87 7.89 10.48 -1.50
CA LEU A 87 7.94 11.01 -0.14
C LEU A 87 9.28 10.69 0.51
N GLN A 88 9.89 11.67 1.14
CA GLN A 88 11.00 11.45 2.08
C GLN A 88 10.42 11.20 3.47
N PRO A 89 10.54 9.97 4.03
CA PRO A 89 9.95 9.65 5.31
C PRO A 89 10.61 10.43 6.44
N LYS A 90 9.79 11.02 7.32
CA LYS A 90 10.24 11.73 8.53
C LYS A 90 10.05 10.90 9.81
N ASN A 91 9.36 9.77 9.70
CA ASN A 91 9.04 8.86 10.81
C ASN A 91 8.96 7.40 10.29
N THR A 92 8.69 6.47 11.18
CA THR A 92 8.62 5.03 10.87
C THR A 92 7.28 4.58 10.30
N VAL A 93 6.25 5.45 10.29
CA VAL A 93 4.93 5.16 9.73
C VAL A 93 4.47 6.37 8.89
N PRO A 94 5.18 6.68 7.78
CA PRO A 94 4.74 7.72 6.87
C PRO A 94 3.47 7.33 6.12
N SER A 95 2.73 8.33 5.66
CA SER A 95 1.55 8.16 4.81
C SER A 95 1.81 8.77 3.44
N LEU A 96 1.45 8.03 2.37
CA LEU A 96 1.48 8.52 0.98
C LEU A 96 0.07 8.49 0.42
N GLN A 97 -0.33 9.55 -0.29
CA GLN A 97 -1.57 9.50 -1.06
C GLN A 97 -1.39 8.60 -2.28
N THR A 98 -2.32 7.65 -2.47
CA THR A 98 -2.27 6.76 -3.63
C THR A 98 -2.77 7.46 -4.90
N PRO A 99 -2.39 6.97 -6.10
CA PRO A 99 -2.99 7.45 -7.34
C PRO A 99 -4.52 7.34 -7.31
N GLY A 100 -5.21 8.36 -7.85
CA GLY A 100 -6.67 8.42 -7.91
C GLY A 100 -7.30 7.58 -9.03
N THR A 101 -6.51 6.77 -9.72
CA THR A 101 -6.94 5.85 -10.79
C THR A 101 -6.78 4.40 -10.36
N VAL A 102 -7.71 3.55 -10.84
CA VAL A 102 -7.64 2.09 -10.66
C VAL A 102 -6.44 1.55 -11.42
N GLY A 103 -5.69 0.65 -10.80
CA GLY A 103 -4.57 0.03 -11.48
C GLY A 103 -3.65 -0.78 -10.58
N ALA A 104 -2.63 -1.36 -11.23
CA ALA A 104 -1.51 -2.00 -10.58
C ALA A 104 -0.35 -1.01 -10.47
N TYR A 105 0.20 -0.91 -9.27
CA TYR A 105 1.32 -0.04 -8.91
C TYR A 105 2.34 -0.82 -8.08
N GLU A 106 3.44 -0.18 -7.78
CA GLU A 106 4.44 -0.64 -6.82
C GLU A 106 4.73 0.44 -5.79
N LEU A 107 4.74 0.06 -4.52
CA LEU A 107 5.41 0.82 -3.47
C LEU A 107 6.89 0.45 -3.50
N ARG A 108 7.77 1.45 -3.60
CA ARG A 108 9.22 1.30 -3.70
C ARG A 108 9.92 2.02 -2.56
N LEU A 109 10.93 1.38 -1.98
CA LEU A 109 11.92 2.06 -1.17
C LEU A 109 13.14 2.31 -2.05
N THR A 110 13.53 3.58 -2.21
CA THR A 110 14.65 3.98 -3.06
C THR A 110 15.69 4.73 -2.27
N VAL A 111 16.94 4.69 -2.72
CA VAL A 111 18.04 5.54 -2.26
C VAL A 111 18.73 6.14 -3.46
N GLU A 112 19.41 7.24 -3.25
CA GLU A 112 20.31 7.80 -4.26
C GLU A 112 21.70 7.19 -4.11
N LYS A 113 22.26 6.65 -5.18
CA LYS A 113 23.60 6.13 -5.26
C LYS A 113 24.27 6.64 -6.54
N ASP A 114 25.41 7.28 -6.38
CA ASP A 114 26.18 7.88 -7.49
C ASP A 114 25.33 8.84 -8.35
N GLY A 115 24.44 9.61 -7.70
CA GLY A 115 23.52 10.56 -8.38
C GLY A 115 22.35 9.92 -9.11
N GLN A 116 22.13 8.60 -8.94
CA GLN A 116 21.04 7.88 -9.57
C GLN A 116 20.14 7.19 -8.54
N PRO A 117 18.81 7.21 -8.67
CA PRO A 117 17.91 6.49 -7.81
C PRO A 117 18.05 4.98 -8.02
N GLN A 118 18.24 4.25 -6.90
CA GLN A 118 18.31 2.80 -6.86
C GLN A 118 17.16 2.25 -6.02
N ILE A 119 16.44 1.26 -6.55
CA ILE A 119 15.35 0.59 -5.83
C ILE A 119 15.94 -0.46 -4.91
N LEU A 120 15.71 -0.34 -3.60
CA LEU A 120 16.11 -1.32 -2.58
C LEU A 120 15.03 -2.38 -2.37
N LEU A 121 13.77 -1.96 -2.33
CA LEU A 121 12.62 -2.85 -2.08
C LEU A 121 11.46 -2.48 -2.99
N ARG A 122 10.66 -3.49 -3.32
CA ARG A 122 9.40 -3.36 -4.07
C ARG A 122 8.30 -4.12 -3.34
N GLN A 123 7.12 -3.55 -3.27
CA GLN A 123 5.91 -4.21 -2.81
C GLN A 123 4.78 -3.92 -3.81
N PRO A 124 4.09 -4.95 -4.34
CA PRO A 124 2.92 -4.74 -5.19
C PRO A 124 1.82 -3.97 -4.43
N LEU A 125 1.16 -3.05 -5.14
CA LEU A 125 0.05 -2.24 -4.67
C LEU A 125 -1.02 -2.19 -5.75
N ALA A 126 -2.24 -2.57 -5.42
CA ALA A 126 -3.40 -2.42 -6.29
C ALA A 126 -4.33 -1.34 -5.75
N THR A 127 -4.87 -0.50 -6.63
CA THR A 127 -5.93 0.45 -6.26
C THR A 127 -7.27 0.01 -6.84
N SER A 128 -8.32 0.08 -6.01
CA SER A 128 -9.70 -0.18 -6.41
C SER A 128 -10.44 1.11 -6.78
N GLU A 129 -11.63 0.98 -7.40
CA GLU A 129 -12.46 2.13 -7.80
C GLU A 129 -12.75 3.04 -6.60
N PRO A 130 -12.48 4.35 -6.72
CA PRO A 130 -12.79 5.31 -5.68
C PRO A 130 -14.29 5.59 -5.64
N SER A 131 -14.85 5.63 -4.45
CA SER A 131 -16.26 5.96 -4.21
C SER A 131 -16.39 6.88 -3.00
N ALA A 132 -17.48 7.64 -2.95
CA ALA A 132 -17.79 8.47 -1.81
C ALA A 132 -19.29 8.45 -1.51
N THR A 133 -19.65 8.78 -0.28
CA THR A 133 -21.02 8.98 0.18
C THR A 133 -21.18 10.35 0.79
N LEU A 134 -22.35 10.96 0.60
CA LEU A 134 -22.71 12.25 1.14
C LEU A 134 -24.03 12.16 1.90
N ALA A 135 -24.10 12.77 3.08
CA ALA A 135 -25.33 12.96 3.83
C ALA A 135 -25.48 14.43 4.20
N ALA A 136 -26.68 14.95 3.98
CA ALA A 136 -27.09 16.31 4.37
C ALA A 136 -28.63 16.37 4.34
N PRO A 137 -29.29 17.35 5.02
CA PRO A 137 -30.69 17.66 4.80
C PRO A 137 -30.97 18.00 3.33
N GLU A 138 -32.15 17.68 2.84
CA GLU A 138 -32.58 18.03 1.48
C GLU A 138 -32.91 19.51 1.33
N ARG A 139 -33.24 20.18 2.45
CA ARG A 139 -33.62 21.58 2.51
C ARG A 139 -32.91 22.27 3.67
N VAL A 140 -32.61 23.55 3.49
CA VAL A 140 -31.99 24.41 4.50
C VAL A 140 -32.43 25.86 4.25
N GLY A 141 -32.61 26.62 5.29
CA GLY A 141 -32.87 28.08 5.18
C GLY A 141 -31.62 28.83 4.74
N ARG A 142 -31.80 29.99 4.12
CA ARG A 142 -30.70 30.89 3.73
C ARG A 142 -29.87 31.29 4.95
N ASN A 143 -28.55 31.30 4.79
CA ASN A 143 -27.59 31.65 5.84
C ASN A 143 -27.72 30.77 7.10
N GLN A 144 -28.38 29.61 6.97
CA GLN A 144 -28.51 28.65 8.06
C GLN A 144 -27.40 27.58 8.03
N ALA A 145 -27.17 26.99 9.18
CA ALA A 145 -26.24 25.89 9.35
C ALA A 145 -26.72 24.63 8.63
N LEU A 146 -25.93 24.12 7.69
CA LEU A 146 -26.15 22.89 6.96
C LEU A 146 -25.21 21.80 7.50
N PRO A 147 -25.69 20.85 8.34
CA PRO A 147 -24.87 19.73 8.76
C PRO A 147 -24.63 18.79 7.58
N VAL A 148 -23.37 18.43 7.36
CA VAL A 148 -22.92 17.63 6.23
C VAL A 148 -21.99 16.53 6.72
N ARG A 149 -22.12 15.34 6.12
CA ARG A 149 -21.16 14.24 6.27
C ARG A 149 -20.71 13.78 4.89
N GLY A 150 -19.39 13.63 4.73
CA GLY A 150 -18.79 13.11 3.51
C GLY A 150 -17.73 12.06 3.81
N ILE A 151 -17.87 10.86 3.27
CA ILE A 151 -16.92 9.76 3.42
C ILE A 151 -16.52 9.28 2.04
N GLY A 152 -15.21 9.20 1.81
CA GLY A 152 -14.63 8.75 0.56
C GLY A 152 -13.20 8.26 0.77
N PRO A 153 -12.30 8.45 -0.20
CA PRO A 153 -10.89 8.16 -0.04
C PRO A 153 -10.24 8.95 1.10
N ASN A 154 -10.72 10.16 1.36
CA ASN A 154 -10.24 11.07 2.41
C ASN A 154 -8.75 11.40 2.25
N GLY A 155 -8.32 11.63 1.00
CA GLY A 155 -7.02 12.22 0.70
C GLY A 155 -6.89 13.61 1.31
N GLU A 156 -5.67 14.07 1.55
CA GLU A 156 -5.38 15.34 2.24
C GLU A 156 -6.07 16.55 1.60
N GLN A 157 -6.23 16.54 0.27
CA GLN A 157 -6.85 17.63 -0.48
C GLN A 157 -8.25 17.29 -1.00
N ASP A 158 -8.81 16.15 -0.61
CA ASP A 158 -10.21 15.84 -0.90
C ASP A 158 -11.11 16.84 -0.17
N ARG A 159 -12.19 17.26 -0.82
CA ARG A 159 -13.10 18.25 -0.26
C ARG A 159 -14.56 17.89 -0.47
N VAL A 160 -15.37 18.22 0.51
CA VAL A 160 -16.83 18.27 0.37
C VAL A 160 -17.24 19.71 0.29
N MET A 161 -18.00 20.08 -0.76
CA MET A 161 -18.32 21.45 -1.07
C MET A 161 -19.75 21.64 -1.58
N LEU A 162 -20.34 22.80 -1.29
CA LEU A 162 -21.66 23.19 -1.74
C LEU A 162 -21.53 24.24 -2.85
N VAL A 163 -22.03 23.93 -4.05
CA VAL A 163 -21.93 24.79 -5.24
C VAL A 163 -23.25 24.81 -6.01
N LYS A 164 -23.39 25.72 -6.98
CA LYS A 164 -24.51 25.66 -7.93
C LYS A 164 -24.38 24.42 -8.82
N PRO A 165 -25.50 23.84 -9.28
CA PRO A 165 -25.44 22.77 -10.30
C PRO A 165 -24.63 23.22 -11.51
N ASP A 166 -24.00 22.26 -12.17
CA ASP A 166 -23.18 22.47 -13.39
C ASP A 166 -21.94 23.37 -13.23
N SER A 167 -21.62 23.81 -12.00
CA SER A 167 -20.34 24.48 -11.75
C SER A 167 -19.17 23.56 -12.06
N PRO A 168 -18.04 24.07 -12.56
CA PRO A 168 -16.79 23.30 -12.72
C PRO A 168 -16.36 22.61 -11.42
N PRO A 169 -15.64 21.47 -11.49
CA PRO A 169 -15.20 20.73 -10.30
C PRO A 169 -14.23 21.49 -9.39
N ASP A 170 -13.53 22.47 -9.91
CA ASP A 170 -12.57 23.35 -9.23
C ASP A 170 -13.19 24.65 -8.70
N THR A 171 -14.52 24.84 -8.89
CA THR A 171 -15.23 26.04 -8.38
C THR A 171 -15.07 26.18 -6.88
N ASP A 172 -14.87 27.41 -6.41
CA ASP A 172 -14.87 27.73 -4.99
C ASP A 172 -16.30 27.78 -4.41
N GLY A 173 -16.39 27.44 -3.12
CA GLY A 173 -17.62 27.46 -2.35
C GLY A 173 -17.40 27.04 -0.90
N PRO A 174 -18.44 27.12 -0.05
CA PRO A 174 -18.39 26.57 1.30
C PRO A 174 -17.94 25.12 1.26
N ARG A 175 -16.88 24.79 2.00
CA ARG A 175 -16.25 23.45 1.94
C ARG A 175 -15.61 23.06 3.26
N PHE A 176 -15.35 21.75 3.38
CA PHE A 176 -14.48 21.18 4.40
C PHE A 176 -13.65 20.03 3.84
N PHE A 177 -12.64 19.59 4.57
CA PHE A 177 -11.72 18.54 4.17
C PHE A 177 -11.99 17.25 4.97
N PRO A 178 -12.48 16.16 4.34
CA PRO A 178 -12.80 14.92 5.03
C PRO A 178 -11.61 14.23 5.70
N ALA A 179 -10.39 14.53 5.27
CA ALA A 179 -9.17 14.05 5.91
C ALA A 179 -9.02 14.55 7.36
N GLU A 180 -9.53 15.75 7.66
CA GLU A 180 -9.51 16.34 8.99
C GLU A 180 -10.71 15.87 9.82
N ASN A 181 -11.91 15.93 9.23
CA ASN A 181 -13.15 15.46 9.85
C ASN A 181 -14.16 15.11 8.75
N VAL A 182 -14.78 13.94 8.85
CA VAL A 182 -15.81 13.49 7.90
C VAL A 182 -17.16 14.18 8.08
N GLU A 183 -17.34 14.96 9.15
CA GLU A 183 -18.54 15.72 9.46
C GLU A 183 -18.18 17.19 9.69
N ALA A 184 -18.99 18.09 9.11
CA ALA A 184 -18.85 19.52 9.32
C ALA A 184 -20.20 20.22 9.16
N THR A 185 -20.24 21.48 9.56
CA THR A 185 -21.37 22.38 9.28
C THR A 185 -20.93 23.40 8.26
N LEU A 186 -21.59 23.44 7.11
CA LEU A 186 -21.42 24.48 6.11
C LEU A 186 -22.47 25.57 6.32
N GLU A 187 -22.16 26.81 5.95
CA GLU A 187 -23.14 27.88 5.87
C GLU A 187 -23.86 27.79 4.53
N ALA A 188 -25.20 27.78 4.58
CA ALA A 188 -26.03 27.80 3.38
C ALA A 188 -25.92 29.17 2.70
N PRO A 189 -25.90 29.26 1.37
CA PRO A 189 -25.90 30.53 0.64
C PRO A 189 -27.09 31.42 0.99
N ASP A 190 -26.91 32.74 0.81
CA ASP A 190 -27.96 33.76 0.97
C ASP A 190 -29.01 33.71 -0.16
N GLN A 191 -28.62 33.18 -1.34
CA GLN A 191 -29.51 33.09 -2.49
C GLN A 191 -30.31 31.77 -2.44
N PRO A 192 -31.67 31.87 -2.47
CA PRO A 192 -32.48 30.67 -2.56
C PRO A 192 -32.28 29.96 -3.91
N GLY A 193 -32.43 28.67 -3.92
CA GLY A 193 -32.27 27.88 -5.14
C GLY A 193 -31.83 26.44 -4.92
N VAL A 194 -31.53 25.77 -6.02
CA VAL A 194 -30.97 24.42 -5.99
C VAL A 194 -29.46 24.49 -5.99
N TYR A 195 -28.86 23.76 -5.06
CA TYR A 195 -27.42 23.60 -4.93
C TYR A 195 -27.06 22.12 -4.98
N GLU A 196 -25.79 21.86 -5.19
CA GLU A 196 -25.25 20.52 -5.26
C GLU A 196 -24.10 20.39 -4.25
N LEU A 197 -24.26 19.50 -3.29
CA LEU A 197 -23.18 19.06 -2.43
C LEU A 197 -22.35 18.03 -3.20
N ARG A 198 -21.03 18.21 -3.26
CA ARG A 198 -20.10 17.35 -3.99
C ARG A 198 -19.00 16.84 -3.09
N TYR A 199 -18.65 15.55 -3.25
CA TYR A 199 -17.36 15.05 -2.81
C TYR A 199 -16.39 15.12 -4.00
N VAL A 200 -15.34 15.92 -3.88
CA VAL A 200 -14.35 16.13 -4.93
C VAL A 200 -13.02 15.56 -4.46
N MET A 201 -12.59 14.49 -5.10
CA MET A 201 -11.29 13.87 -4.87
C MET A 201 -10.20 14.69 -5.58
N HIS A 202 -9.06 14.88 -4.88
CA HIS A 202 -7.85 15.47 -5.45
C HIS A 202 -6.66 14.55 -5.15
N ALA A 203 -6.32 13.71 -6.12
CA ALA A 203 -5.27 12.72 -5.99
C ALA A 203 -4.38 12.70 -7.24
N PRO A 204 -3.13 12.24 -7.14
CA PRO A 204 -2.27 12.06 -8.30
C PRO A 204 -2.97 11.26 -9.39
N LEU A 205 -2.88 11.67 -10.64
CA LEU A 205 -3.54 11.13 -11.83
C LEU A 205 -5.08 11.29 -11.87
N ALA A 206 -5.70 11.96 -10.90
CA ALA A 206 -7.15 12.22 -10.89
C ALA A 206 -7.48 13.45 -10.05
N GLU A 207 -7.09 14.61 -10.56
CA GLU A 207 -7.39 15.89 -9.93
C GLU A 207 -8.85 16.28 -10.18
N HIS A 208 -9.49 16.85 -9.13
CA HIS A 208 -10.86 17.39 -9.18
C HIS A 208 -11.91 16.38 -9.65
N ARG A 209 -11.72 15.07 -9.39
CA ARG A 209 -12.70 14.05 -9.74
C ARG A 209 -13.88 14.06 -8.76
N ILE A 210 -15.09 14.31 -9.26
CA ILE A 210 -16.31 14.25 -8.44
C ILE A 210 -16.70 12.78 -8.25
N LEU A 211 -16.72 12.32 -6.99
CA LEU A 211 -17.06 10.93 -6.64
C LEU A 211 -18.51 10.77 -6.21
N ALA A 212 -19.11 11.81 -5.63
CA ALA A 212 -20.50 11.79 -5.20
C ALA A 212 -21.15 13.17 -5.35
N ARG A 213 -22.46 13.19 -5.55
CA ARG A 213 -23.30 14.38 -5.65
C ARG A 213 -24.56 14.21 -4.82
N ARG A 214 -25.04 15.27 -4.19
CA ARG A 214 -26.33 15.33 -3.49
C ARG A 214 -26.97 16.69 -3.68
N THR A 215 -28.23 16.73 -4.06
CA THR A 215 -28.99 17.98 -4.20
C THR A 215 -29.39 18.49 -2.83
N VAL A 216 -29.26 19.82 -2.64
CA VAL A 216 -29.71 20.57 -1.46
C VAL A 216 -30.47 21.79 -1.95
N ARG A 217 -31.66 22.02 -1.42
CA ARG A 217 -32.48 23.20 -1.71
C ARG A 217 -32.32 24.24 -0.59
N VAL A 218 -31.93 25.45 -0.97
CA VAL A 218 -31.89 26.60 -0.09
C VAL A 218 -33.20 27.39 -0.25
N GLU A 219 -33.92 27.66 0.87
CA GLU A 219 -35.27 28.31 0.91
C GLU A 219 -35.25 29.65 1.66
#